data_140d1d4007022a975e32a7d9b38948b6
#
_entry.id   140d1d4007022a975e32a7d9b38948b6
#
_cell.length_a   1.000
_cell.length_b   1.000
_cell.length_c   1.000
_cell.angle_alpha   90.00
_cell.angle_beta   90.00
_cell.angle_gamma   90.00
#
_symmetry.space_group_name_H-M   'P 1'
#
loop_
_entity.id
_entity.type
_entity.pdbx_description
1 polymer ?
#
loop_
_entity_poly.entity_id
_entity_poly.type
_entity_poly.pdbx_seq_one_letter_code
_entity_poly.pdbx_strand_id
1 'polypeptide(L)'
;MPCLKESEEVLIASLRGKIARKSPDKVEIAVGGVGFKVLIPLSTYQALPAEREEVSLFTSMQVKENGIDLIGFATEAEREVFELLISVSGVGVKLALTILSGIKIDDLVNSIMTEDRSLLSSVSGIGQKTAGRVILELKEKVAKVMASAGISAHVKITQVEEAIMALEALGYSRYEAKRAVDIVIKEIGTQQPSETIIREALKAAV
;
A
#
# COMPACT_ATOMS: atom_id res chain seq x y z
N MET A 1 20.34 -4.39 27.22
CA MET A 1 19.57 -3.19 26.87
C MET A 1 19.38 -3.20 25.36
N PRO A 2 18.19 -3.43 24.80
CA PRO A 2 17.98 -3.31 23.38
C PRO A 2 18.00 -1.81 23.03
N CYS A 3 18.80 -1.48 22.03
CA CYS A 3 18.90 -0.16 21.43
C CYS A 3 17.50 0.28 20.98
N LEU A 4 16.95 1.30 21.62
CA LEU A 4 15.75 1.99 21.16
C LEU A 4 16.09 2.55 19.78
N LYS A 5 15.47 2.03 18.74
CA LYS A 5 15.41 2.70 17.43
C LYS A 5 14.89 4.11 17.71
N GLU A 6 15.57 5.13 17.18
CA GLU A 6 15.02 6.48 17.09
C GLU A 6 13.67 6.40 16.38
N SER A 7 12.63 6.24 17.18
CA SER A 7 11.26 6.41 16.74
C SER A 7 11.10 7.91 16.54
N GLU A 8 10.81 8.36 15.31
CA GLU A 8 10.28 9.70 15.09
C GLU A 8 9.24 9.97 16.17
N GLU A 9 9.42 11.06 16.93
CA GLU A 9 8.55 11.42 18.06
C GLU A 9 7.14 11.69 17.54
N VAL A 10 6.30 10.66 17.50
CA VAL A 10 4.89 10.78 17.15
C VAL A 10 4.18 11.37 18.36
N LEU A 11 3.87 12.65 18.31
CA LEU A 11 3.23 13.36 19.42
C LEU A 11 1.83 12.82 19.75
N ILE A 12 1.07 12.38 18.76
CA ILE A 12 -0.24 11.74 18.90
C ILE A 12 -0.22 10.43 18.10
N ALA A 13 0.06 9.32 18.78
CA ALA A 13 0.22 8.00 18.14
C ALA A 13 -1.12 7.29 17.92
N SER A 14 -2.11 7.56 18.74
CA SER A 14 -3.46 6.99 18.64
C SER A 14 -4.50 7.93 19.25
N LEU A 15 -5.74 7.77 18.81
CA LEU A 15 -6.87 8.53 19.33
C LEU A 15 -8.03 7.58 19.62
N ARG A 16 -8.49 7.58 20.88
CA ARG A 16 -9.65 6.78 21.32
C ARG A 16 -10.74 7.69 21.88
N GLY A 17 -11.96 7.54 21.37
CA GLY A 17 -13.10 8.33 21.82
C GLY A 17 -14.37 7.97 21.08
N LYS A 18 -15.42 8.80 21.26
CA LYS A 18 -16.72 8.61 20.58
C LYS A 18 -16.77 9.40 19.28
N ILE A 19 -17.30 8.78 18.24
CA ILE A 19 -17.56 9.45 16.97
C ILE A 19 -18.67 10.49 17.16
N ALA A 20 -18.32 11.77 16.98
CA ALA A 20 -19.30 12.86 16.97
C ALA A 20 -19.96 13.01 15.59
N ARG A 21 -19.14 12.92 14.53
CA ARG A 21 -19.56 12.97 13.11
C ARG A 21 -18.60 12.20 12.25
N LYS A 22 -19.08 11.63 11.13
CA LYS A 22 -18.21 11.02 10.14
C LYS A 22 -18.64 11.34 8.70
N SER A 23 -17.66 11.46 7.82
CA SER A 23 -17.81 11.59 6.37
C SER A 23 -16.71 10.77 5.67
N PRO A 24 -16.82 10.48 4.37
CA PRO A 24 -15.86 9.62 3.67
C PRO A 24 -14.38 10.05 3.75
N ASP A 25 -14.13 11.33 4.02
CA ASP A 25 -12.79 11.95 4.03
C ASP A 25 -12.30 12.36 5.43
N LYS A 26 -13.19 12.35 6.44
CA LYS A 26 -12.86 12.80 7.81
C LYS A 26 -13.83 12.26 8.84
N VAL A 27 -13.35 12.16 10.07
CA VAL A 27 -14.15 11.86 11.26
C VAL A 27 -13.85 12.88 12.37
N GLU A 28 -14.85 13.22 13.15
CA GLU A 28 -14.71 14.01 14.36
C GLU A 28 -14.88 13.09 15.58
N ILE A 29 -13.85 13.02 16.41
CA ILE A 29 -13.79 12.14 17.59
C ILE A 29 -13.75 12.99 18.85
N ALA A 30 -14.71 12.78 19.74
CA ALA A 30 -14.78 13.45 21.04
C ALA A 30 -13.98 12.67 22.08
N VAL A 31 -12.96 13.31 22.65
CA VAL A 31 -12.08 12.75 23.69
C VAL A 31 -12.02 13.73 24.85
N GLY A 32 -12.54 13.35 26.02
CA GLY A 32 -12.42 14.16 27.23
C GLY A 32 -12.97 15.61 27.11
N GLY A 33 -13.99 15.83 26.27
CA GLY A 33 -14.56 17.14 26.03
C GLY A 33 -13.91 17.94 24.88
N VAL A 34 -12.87 17.38 24.25
CA VAL A 34 -12.21 17.96 23.06
C VAL A 34 -12.64 17.20 21.80
N GLY A 35 -13.06 17.92 20.76
CA GLY A 35 -13.36 17.35 19.43
C GLY A 35 -12.13 17.39 18.52
N PHE A 36 -11.65 16.22 18.12
CA PHE A 36 -10.54 16.09 17.16
C PHE A 36 -11.09 15.85 15.76
N LYS A 37 -10.76 16.74 14.82
CA LYS A 37 -11.00 16.50 13.40
C LYS A 37 -9.85 15.68 12.82
N VAL A 38 -10.15 14.48 12.34
CA VAL A 38 -9.19 13.52 11.83
C VAL A 38 -9.49 13.24 10.36
N LEU A 39 -8.52 13.42 9.48
CA LEU A 39 -8.62 13.03 8.07
C LEU A 39 -8.44 11.52 7.96
N ILE A 40 -9.23 10.87 7.15
CA ILE A 40 -9.19 9.40 7.01
C ILE A 40 -9.28 8.98 5.55
N PRO A 41 -8.66 7.86 5.14
CA PRO A 41 -8.93 7.25 3.85
C PRO A 41 -10.31 6.57 3.85
N LEU A 42 -10.83 6.30 2.66
CA LEU A 42 -12.14 5.65 2.49
C LEU A 42 -12.16 4.24 3.11
N SER A 43 -11.05 3.51 3.09
CA SER A 43 -10.90 2.20 3.75
C SER A 43 -11.18 2.30 5.26
N THR A 44 -10.56 3.26 5.93
CA THR A 44 -10.82 3.55 7.35
C THR A 44 -12.28 3.95 7.57
N TYR A 45 -12.85 4.84 6.73
CA TYR A 45 -14.26 5.23 6.84
C TYR A 45 -15.21 4.03 6.81
N GLN A 46 -14.95 3.06 5.93
CA GLN A 46 -15.76 1.83 5.81
C GLN A 46 -15.66 0.93 7.04
N ALA A 47 -14.54 0.97 7.75
CA ALA A 47 -14.31 0.23 8.99
C ALA A 47 -14.86 0.93 10.24
N LEU A 48 -15.22 2.24 10.17
CA LEU A 48 -15.72 2.97 11.32
C LEU A 48 -17.10 2.48 11.78
N PRO A 49 -17.31 2.34 13.09
CA PRO A 49 -18.63 2.07 13.66
C PRO A 49 -19.61 3.25 13.46
N ALA A 50 -20.82 3.12 13.95
CA ALA A 50 -21.83 4.17 13.86
C ALA A 50 -21.43 5.43 14.67
N GLU A 51 -22.06 6.57 14.36
CA GLU A 51 -21.92 7.78 15.17
C GLU A 51 -22.37 7.52 16.62
N ARG A 52 -21.70 8.15 17.57
CA ARG A 52 -21.81 8.01 19.03
C ARG A 52 -21.21 6.71 19.61
N GLU A 53 -20.73 5.80 18.80
CA GLU A 53 -19.98 4.63 19.24
C GLU A 53 -18.50 4.96 19.49
N GLU A 54 -17.83 4.13 20.30
CA GLU A 54 -16.38 4.27 20.53
C GLU A 54 -15.57 3.77 19.35
N VAL A 55 -14.50 4.49 19.07
CA VAL A 55 -13.51 4.11 18.07
C VAL A 55 -12.11 4.33 18.59
N SER A 56 -11.17 3.52 18.12
CA SER A 56 -9.73 3.73 18.30
C SER A 56 -9.08 3.76 16.92
N LEU A 57 -8.32 4.82 16.64
CA LEU A 57 -7.58 4.99 15.41
C LEU A 57 -6.08 5.12 15.70
N PHE A 58 -5.26 4.53 14.86
CA PHE A 58 -3.84 4.87 14.75
C PHE A 58 -3.73 6.23 14.07
N THR A 59 -2.83 7.08 14.53
CA THR A 59 -2.75 8.44 14.00
C THR A 59 -1.36 8.79 13.51
N SER A 60 -1.31 9.66 12.49
CA SER A 60 -0.13 10.36 12.02
C SER A 60 -0.41 11.85 12.05
N MET A 61 0.46 12.63 12.69
CA MET A 61 0.32 14.07 12.80
C MET A 61 1.26 14.76 11.83
N GLN A 62 0.72 15.61 10.98
CA GLN A 62 1.49 16.37 10.00
C GLN A 62 1.44 17.86 10.31
N VAL A 63 2.59 18.40 10.68
CA VAL A 63 2.75 19.85 10.98
C VAL A 63 3.08 20.58 9.69
N LYS A 64 2.34 21.65 9.40
CA LYS A 64 2.50 22.52 8.24
C LYS A 64 2.64 23.97 8.72
N GLU A 65 3.12 24.85 7.88
CA GLU A 65 3.22 26.29 8.19
C GLU A 65 1.87 26.89 8.64
N ASN A 66 0.76 26.45 8.06
CA ASN A 66 -0.57 27.00 8.28
C ASN A 66 -1.47 26.14 9.19
N GLY A 67 -0.93 25.13 9.87
CA GLY A 67 -1.73 24.29 10.76
C GLY A 67 -1.22 22.88 10.94
N ILE A 68 -2.00 22.09 11.63
CA ILE A 68 -1.71 20.69 11.93
C ILE A 68 -2.83 19.83 11.32
N ASP A 69 -2.47 18.88 10.50
CA ASP A 69 -3.37 17.82 10.05
C ASP A 69 -3.17 16.58 10.93
N LEU A 70 -4.25 16.06 11.49
CA LEU A 70 -4.28 14.77 12.14
C LEU A 70 -4.93 13.76 11.20
N ILE A 71 -4.21 12.71 10.87
CA ILE A 71 -4.64 11.65 9.96
C ILE A 71 -4.88 10.38 10.79
N GLY A 72 -5.99 9.68 10.54
CA GLY A 72 -6.35 8.47 11.28
C GLY A 72 -6.54 7.26 10.37
N PHE A 73 -6.20 6.10 10.92
CA PHE A 73 -6.22 4.82 10.23
C PHE A 73 -6.85 3.75 11.11
N ALA A 74 -7.60 2.84 10.51
CA ALA A 74 -8.20 1.71 11.20
C ALA A 74 -7.15 0.69 11.64
N THR A 75 -6.05 0.56 10.91
CA THR A 75 -4.98 -0.39 11.17
C THR A 75 -3.62 0.31 11.22
N GLU A 76 -2.68 -0.29 11.95
CA GLU A 76 -1.30 0.17 11.98
C GLU A 76 -0.62 0.06 10.62
N ALA A 77 -0.92 -0.99 9.87
CA ALA A 77 -0.41 -1.18 8.52
C ALA A 77 -0.82 -0.03 7.57
N GLU A 78 -2.07 0.48 7.66
CA GLU A 78 -2.48 1.66 6.89
C GLU A 78 -1.64 2.89 7.25
N ARG A 79 -1.38 3.11 8.54
CA ARG A 79 -0.54 4.22 9.01
C ARG A 79 0.89 4.10 8.47
N GLU A 80 1.51 2.92 8.59
CA GLU A 80 2.87 2.69 8.12
C GLU A 80 3.00 2.90 6.61
N VAL A 81 2.05 2.37 5.83
CA VAL A 81 2.03 2.59 4.38
C VAL A 81 1.81 4.06 4.03
N PHE A 82 0.96 4.77 4.77
CA PHE A 82 0.79 6.22 4.60
C PHE A 82 2.09 6.97 4.83
N GLU A 83 2.82 6.67 5.91
CA GLU A 83 4.10 7.31 6.23
C GLU A 83 5.16 7.03 5.16
N LEU A 84 5.19 5.82 4.63
CA LEU A 84 6.02 5.50 3.48
C LEU A 84 5.65 6.34 2.26
N LEU A 85 4.37 6.45 1.93
CA LEU A 85 3.90 7.21 0.78
C LEU A 85 4.29 8.69 0.88
N ILE A 86 4.08 9.34 2.03
CA ILE A 86 4.42 10.76 2.22
C ILE A 86 5.94 11.01 2.25
N SER A 87 6.76 9.98 2.50
CA SER A 87 8.22 10.08 2.41
C SER A 87 8.73 10.20 0.96
N VAL A 88 7.88 9.90 -0.03
CA VAL A 88 8.22 10.00 -1.45
C VAL A 88 8.08 11.45 -1.92
N SER A 89 9.12 11.98 -2.56
CA SER A 89 9.08 13.34 -3.12
C SER A 89 7.94 13.52 -4.13
N GLY A 90 7.06 14.49 -3.86
CA GLY A 90 5.88 14.78 -4.68
C GLY A 90 4.61 14.03 -4.27
N VAL A 91 4.65 13.24 -3.20
CA VAL A 91 3.46 12.62 -2.60
C VAL A 91 3.16 13.33 -1.28
N GLY A 92 2.14 14.17 -1.28
CA GLY A 92 1.64 14.83 -0.07
C GLY A 92 0.49 14.07 0.58
N VAL A 93 0.06 14.53 1.77
CA VAL A 93 -1.04 13.93 2.56
C VAL A 93 -2.28 13.62 1.71
N LYS A 94 -2.76 14.59 0.92
CA LYS A 94 -3.95 14.42 0.09
C LYS A 94 -3.80 13.29 -0.93
N LEU A 95 -2.66 13.21 -1.57
CA LEU A 95 -2.40 12.18 -2.59
C LEU A 95 -2.25 10.80 -1.94
N ALA A 96 -1.54 10.71 -0.80
CA ALA A 96 -1.40 9.47 -0.04
C ALA A 96 -2.76 8.94 0.43
N LEU A 97 -3.65 9.81 0.95
CA LEU A 97 -5.02 9.43 1.31
C LEU A 97 -5.85 8.98 0.09
N THR A 98 -5.65 9.61 -1.07
CA THR A 98 -6.32 9.19 -2.31
C THR A 98 -5.86 7.79 -2.75
N ILE A 99 -4.56 7.48 -2.64
CA ILE A 99 -4.01 6.15 -2.93
C ILE A 99 -4.66 5.10 -2.01
N LEU A 100 -4.61 5.32 -0.70
CA LEU A 100 -5.19 4.40 0.30
C LEU A 100 -6.72 4.28 0.21
N SER A 101 -7.39 5.26 -0.38
CA SER A 101 -8.83 5.21 -0.63
C SER A 101 -9.19 4.42 -1.89
N GLY A 102 -8.28 4.34 -2.86
CA GLY A 102 -8.52 3.72 -4.17
C GLY A 102 -7.90 2.34 -4.34
N ILE A 103 -6.88 2.02 -3.56
CA ILE A 103 -6.12 0.77 -3.68
C ILE A 103 -6.04 0.09 -2.32
N LYS A 104 -6.33 -1.20 -2.26
CA LYS A 104 -6.10 -2.00 -1.05
C LYS A 104 -4.61 -2.12 -0.77
N ILE A 105 -4.23 -2.20 0.51
CA ILE A 105 -2.82 -2.26 0.91
C ILE A 105 -2.09 -3.42 0.22
N ASP A 106 -2.71 -4.61 0.19
CA ASP A 106 -2.11 -5.80 -0.43
C ASP A 106 -1.84 -5.59 -1.93
N ASP A 107 -2.80 -4.97 -2.65
CA ASP A 107 -2.66 -4.69 -4.08
C ASP A 107 -1.60 -3.59 -4.32
N LEU A 108 -1.55 -2.58 -3.44
CA LEU A 108 -0.54 -1.51 -3.50
C LEU A 108 0.86 -2.07 -3.28
N VAL A 109 1.03 -2.88 -2.24
CA VAL A 109 2.30 -3.55 -1.94
C VAL A 109 2.73 -4.45 -3.09
N ASN A 110 1.79 -5.25 -3.62
CA ASN A 110 2.05 -6.12 -4.77
C ASN A 110 2.49 -5.30 -6.00
N SER A 111 1.80 -4.20 -6.31
CA SER A 111 2.16 -3.34 -7.45
C SER A 111 3.55 -2.71 -7.30
N ILE A 112 3.95 -2.38 -6.07
CA ILE A 112 5.31 -1.88 -5.78
C ILE A 112 6.35 -2.98 -5.97
N MET A 113 6.08 -4.19 -5.48
CA MET A 113 7.00 -5.32 -5.55
C MET A 113 7.18 -5.84 -6.99
N THR A 114 6.09 -5.86 -7.77
CA THR A 114 6.09 -6.28 -9.19
C THR A 114 6.41 -5.16 -10.17
N GLU A 115 6.64 -3.93 -9.68
CA GLU A 115 6.89 -2.73 -10.49
C GLU A 115 5.74 -2.38 -11.46
N ASP A 116 4.52 -2.77 -11.11
CA ASP A 116 3.32 -2.44 -11.89
C ASP A 116 2.91 -0.98 -11.68
N ARG A 117 3.23 -0.14 -12.66
CA ARG A 117 2.88 1.29 -12.66
C ARG A 117 1.43 1.55 -13.03
N SER A 118 0.75 0.59 -13.64
CA SER A 118 -0.60 0.78 -14.17
C SER A 118 -1.61 0.99 -13.07
N LEU A 119 -1.53 0.17 -12.00
CA LEU A 119 -2.41 0.29 -10.84
C LEU A 119 -2.25 1.66 -10.14
N LEU A 120 -1.02 2.09 -9.87
CA LEU A 120 -0.75 3.40 -9.26
C LEU A 120 -1.21 4.56 -10.17
N SER A 121 -1.00 4.44 -11.48
CA SER A 121 -1.40 5.48 -12.44
C SER A 121 -2.91 5.57 -12.65
N SER A 122 -3.68 4.56 -12.23
CA SER A 122 -5.14 4.61 -12.25
C SER A 122 -5.73 5.54 -11.19
N VAL A 123 -4.93 5.88 -10.16
CA VAL A 123 -5.35 6.80 -9.09
C VAL A 123 -5.30 8.24 -9.58
N SER A 124 -6.40 8.97 -9.37
CA SER A 124 -6.48 10.39 -9.75
C SER A 124 -5.36 11.20 -9.08
N GLY A 125 -4.61 11.94 -9.87
CA GLY A 125 -3.47 12.74 -9.41
C GLY A 125 -2.11 12.03 -9.48
N ILE A 126 -2.05 10.76 -9.91
CA ILE A 126 -0.81 10.03 -10.13
C ILE A 126 -0.57 9.82 -11.62
N GLY A 127 0.46 10.52 -12.16
CA GLY A 127 0.96 10.25 -13.50
C GLY A 127 2.04 9.16 -13.50
N GLN A 128 2.40 8.68 -14.69
CA GLN A 128 3.43 7.64 -14.90
C GLN A 128 4.76 7.97 -14.20
N LYS A 129 5.16 9.26 -14.18
CA LYS A 129 6.40 9.72 -13.53
C LYS A 129 6.32 9.55 -12.00
N THR A 130 5.19 9.92 -11.40
CA THR A 130 4.97 9.80 -9.95
C THR A 130 4.85 8.33 -9.55
N ALA A 131 4.10 7.52 -10.32
CA ALA A 131 4.00 6.07 -10.10
C ALA A 131 5.37 5.39 -10.13
N GLY A 132 6.20 5.69 -11.14
CA GLY A 132 7.55 5.15 -11.23
C GLY A 132 8.44 5.55 -10.05
N ARG A 133 8.31 6.78 -9.54
CA ARG A 133 9.05 7.25 -8.37
C ARG A 133 8.60 6.54 -7.09
N VAL A 134 7.29 6.41 -6.86
CA VAL A 134 6.72 5.69 -5.72
C VAL A 134 7.26 4.27 -5.66
N ILE A 135 7.23 3.55 -6.79
CA ILE A 135 7.75 2.20 -6.88
C ILE A 135 9.23 2.16 -6.54
N LEU A 136 10.04 2.99 -7.19
CA LEU A 136 11.49 2.99 -7.01
C LEU A 136 11.90 3.27 -5.56
N GLU A 137 11.30 4.30 -4.93
CA GLU A 137 11.67 4.72 -3.57
C GLU A 137 11.10 3.81 -2.48
N LEU A 138 9.97 3.15 -2.73
CA LEU A 138 9.30 2.34 -1.72
C LEU A 138 9.61 0.85 -1.79
N LYS A 139 10.11 0.32 -2.89
CA LYS A 139 10.34 -1.13 -3.07
C LYS A 139 11.11 -1.77 -1.91
N GLU A 140 12.24 -1.18 -1.51
CA GLU A 140 13.06 -1.69 -0.40
C GLU A 140 12.41 -1.46 0.97
N LYS A 141 11.75 -0.31 1.16
CA LYS A 141 11.12 0.07 2.43
C LYS A 141 9.90 -0.79 2.74
N VAL A 142 9.04 -1.02 1.74
CA VAL A 142 7.85 -1.86 1.86
C VAL A 142 8.21 -3.29 2.22
N ALA A 143 9.24 -3.86 1.61
CA ALA A 143 9.71 -5.21 1.95
C ALA A 143 10.12 -5.32 3.43
N LYS A 144 10.74 -4.29 4.01
CA LYS A 144 11.11 -4.25 5.44
C LYS A 144 9.90 -4.14 6.36
N VAL A 145 8.94 -3.27 6.04
CA VAL A 145 7.72 -3.08 6.85
C VAL A 145 6.89 -4.36 6.88
N MET A 146 6.75 -5.03 5.75
CA MET A 146 6.03 -6.29 5.66
C MET A 146 6.66 -7.39 6.53
N ALA A 147 7.99 -7.48 6.50
CA ALA A 147 8.72 -8.43 7.34
C ALA A 147 8.54 -8.14 8.85
N SER A 148 8.47 -6.86 9.26
CA SER A 148 8.32 -6.47 10.67
C SER A 148 6.88 -6.57 11.17
N ALA A 149 5.88 -6.30 10.31
CA ALA A 149 4.47 -6.35 10.68
C ALA A 149 3.90 -7.78 10.74
N GLY A 150 4.72 -8.81 10.45
CA GLY A 150 4.22 -10.20 10.37
C GLY A 150 3.15 -10.37 9.28
N ILE A 151 2.99 -9.34 8.45
CA ILE A 151 2.20 -9.43 7.23
C ILE A 151 3.06 -10.31 6.33
N SER A 152 2.81 -11.62 6.38
CA SER A 152 3.20 -12.45 5.26
C SER A 152 2.58 -11.75 4.06
N ALA A 153 3.43 -11.15 3.23
CA ALA A 153 3.01 -10.87 1.89
C ALA A 153 2.55 -12.22 1.34
N HIS A 154 1.27 -12.51 1.48
CA HIS A 154 0.59 -13.19 0.43
C HIS A 154 0.60 -12.16 -0.72
N VAL A 155 1.82 -11.90 -1.23
CA VAL A 155 1.97 -11.56 -2.62
C VAL A 155 1.16 -12.67 -3.27
N LYS A 156 -0.06 -12.38 -3.70
CA LYS A 156 -0.70 -13.23 -4.69
C LYS A 156 0.19 -13.08 -5.91
N ILE A 157 1.32 -13.80 -5.86
CA ILE A 157 2.14 -14.01 -7.02
C ILE A 157 1.14 -14.64 -7.97
N THR A 158 0.70 -13.87 -8.95
CA THR A 158 -0.18 -14.45 -9.97
C THR A 158 0.61 -15.62 -10.55
N GLN A 159 -0.07 -16.67 -10.96
CA GLN A 159 0.56 -17.82 -11.60
C GLN A 159 1.49 -17.39 -12.73
N VAL A 160 1.21 -16.25 -13.33
CA VAL A 160 2.01 -15.57 -14.36
C VAL A 160 3.33 -15.02 -13.77
N GLU A 161 3.29 -14.33 -12.64
CA GLU A 161 4.48 -13.77 -12.00
C GLU A 161 5.36 -14.87 -11.40
N GLU A 162 4.75 -15.90 -10.84
CA GLU A 162 5.44 -17.11 -10.37
C GLU A 162 6.19 -17.79 -11.51
N ALA A 163 5.58 -17.86 -12.70
CA ALA A 163 6.23 -18.41 -13.89
C ALA A 163 7.40 -17.54 -14.37
N ILE A 164 7.27 -16.21 -14.34
CA ILE A 164 8.37 -15.29 -14.67
C ILE A 164 9.54 -15.48 -13.71
N MET A 165 9.27 -15.50 -12.39
CA MET A 165 10.31 -15.69 -11.37
C MET A 165 11.02 -17.06 -11.51
N ALA A 166 10.28 -18.12 -11.85
CA ALA A 166 10.85 -19.42 -12.08
C ALA A 166 11.82 -19.44 -13.29
N LEU A 167 11.44 -18.76 -14.37
CA LEU A 167 12.33 -18.61 -15.54
C LEU A 167 13.57 -17.76 -15.24
N GLU A 168 13.43 -16.69 -14.43
CA GLU A 168 14.58 -15.91 -13.95
C GLU A 168 15.54 -16.78 -13.11
N ALA A 169 15.00 -17.65 -12.25
CA ALA A 169 15.79 -18.60 -11.47
C ALA A 169 16.52 -19.65 -12.34
N LEU A 170 16.00 -19.94 -13.53
CA LEU A 170 16.63 -20.81 -14.53
C LEU A 170 17.66 -20.07 -15.40
N GLY A 171 17.87 -18.77 -15.17
CA GLY A 171 18.93 -17.99 -15.82
C GLY A 171 18.47 -17.13 -17.01
N TYR A 172 17.16 -17.07 -17.29
CA TYR A 172 16.64 -16.13 -18.29
C TYR A 172 16.61 -14.72 -17.73
N SER A 173 16.87 -13.71 -18.58
CA SER A 173 16.65 -12.32 -18.17
C SER A 173 15.13 -12.07 -17.94
N ARG A 174 14.80 -11.11 -17.07
CA ARG A 174 13.40 -10.75 -16.80
C ARG A 174 12.62 -10.40 -18.07
N TYR A 175 13.29 -9.78 -19.05
CA TYR A 175 12.69 -9.44 -20.34
C TYR A 175 12.33 -10.70 -21.15
N GLU A 176 13.25 -11.66 -21.24
CA GLU A 176 13.04 -12.93 -21.95
C GLU A 176 11.96 -13.77 -21.26
N ALA A 177 12.03 -13.90 -19.94
CA ALA A 177 11.04 -14.59 -19.12
C ALA A 177 9.64 -14.02 -19.34
N LYS A 178 9.49 -12.69 -19.23
CA LYS A 178 8.22 -12.01 -19.44
C LYS A 178 7.69 -12.22 -20.86
N ARG A 179 8.54 -12.08 -21.87
CA ARG A 179 8.16 -12.27 -23.27
C ARG A 179 7.67 -13.69 -23.55
N ALA A 180 8.36 -14.71 -23.02
CA ALA A 180 7.96 -16.11 -23.17
C ALA A 180 6.62 -16.40 -22.50
N VAL A 181 6.43 -15.89 -21.27
CA VAL A 181 5.16 -16.02 -20.54
C VAL A 181 4.03 -15.28 -21.23
N ASP A 182 4.24 -14.05 -21.73
CA ASP A 182 3.24 -13.27 -22.46
C ASP A 182 2.74 -13.96 -23.74
N ILE A 183 3.61 -14.72 -24.42
CA ILE A 183 3.22 -15.55 -25.58
C ILE A 183 2.27 -16.65 -25.12
N VAL A 184 2.66 -17.38 -24.08
CA VAL A 184 1.92 -18.54 -23.57
C VAL A 184 0.56 -18.16 -23.02
N ILE A 185 0.45 -17.08 -22.23
CA ILE A 185 -0.85 -16.64 -21.67
C ILE A 185 -1.84 -16.18 -22.75
N LYS A 186 -1.38 -15.73 -23.91
CA LYS A 186 -2.27 -15.43 -25.06
C LYS A 186 -2.90 -16.70 -25.64
N GLU A 187 -2.22 -17.84 -25.53
CA GLU A 187 -2.69 -19.11 -26.07
C GLU A 187 -3.53 -19.91 -25.05
N ILE A 188 -3.06 -19.99 -23.79
CA ILE A 188 -3.69 -20.87 -22.78
C ILE A 188 -4.46 -20.11 -21.69
N GLY A 189 -4.38 -18.76 -21.65
CA GLY A 189 -5.02 -17.90 -20.65
C GLY A 189 -4.25 -17.80 -19.34
N THR A 190 -4.64 -16.85 -18.49
CA THR A 190 -3.98 -16.52 -17.22
C THR A 190 -4.41 -17.38 -16.03
N GLN A 191 -5.43 -18.22 -16.19
CA GLN A 191 -6.03 -19.06 -15.12
C GLN A 191 -5.37 -20.44 -14.99
N GLN A 192 -4.34 -20.71 -15.76
CA GLN A 192 -3.62 -21.99 -15.71
C GLN A 192 -2.67 -22.06 -14.52
N PRO A 193 -2.39 -23.24 -13.94
CA PRO A 193 -1.38 -23.43 -12.92
C PRO A 193 0.00 -22.91 -13.39
N SER A 194 0.75 -22.30 -12.48
CA SER A 194 2.11 -21.78 -12.78
C SER A 194 3.02 -22.81 -13.42
N GLU A 195 2.97 -24.09 -12.97
CA GLU A 195 3.73 -25.20 -13.57
C GLU A 195 3.44 -25.39 -15.06
N THR A 196 2.17 -25.23 -15.47
CA THR A 196 1.79 -25.36 -16.88
C THR A 196 2.31 -24.17 -17.68
N ILE A 197 2.21 -22.95 -17.14
CA ILE A 197 2.72 -21.74 -17.78
C ILE A 197 4.24 -21.82 -17.92
N ILE A 198 4.97 -22.26 -16.88
CA ILE A 198 6.43 -22.44 -16.90
C ILE A 198 6.83 -23.42 -17.99
N ARG A 199 6.17 -24.58 -18.03
CA ARG A 199 6.48 -25.65 -19.01
C ARG A 199 6.31 -25.17 -20.45
N GLU A 200 5.24 -24.49 -20.74
CA GLU A 200 4.98 -23.98 -22.09
C GLU A 200 5.88 -22.78 -22.43
N ALA A 201 6.19 -21.91 -21.45
CA ALA A 201 7.10 -20.78 -21.65
C ALA A 201 8.54 -21.24 -21.93
N LEU A 202 9.01 -22.34 -21.31
CA LEU A 202 10.30 -22.93 -21.62
C LEU A 202 10.38 -23.45 -23.05
N LYS A 203 9.28 -23.95 -23.62
CA LYS A 203 9.22 -24.38 -25.04
C LYS A 203 9.23 -23.18 -26.00
N ALA A 204 8.63 -22.06 -25.59
CA ALA A 204 8.56 -20.84 -26.39
C ALA A 204 9.84 -19.98 -26.28
N ALA A 205 10.69 -20.22 -25.28
CA ALA A 205 11.94 -19.50 -25.06
C ALA A 205 13.15 -20.11 -25.82
N VAL A 206 12.97 -21.24 -26.48
CA VAL A 206 13.94 -21.90 -27.37
C VAL A 206 13.62 -21.49 -28.81
#